data_22c1432fa7422ecb5d7470cc66a60549
#
_entry.id   22c1432fa7422ecb5d7470cc66a60549
#
_cell.length_a   1.000
_cell.length_b   1.000
_cell.length_c   1.000
_cell.angle_alpha   90.00
_cell.angle_beta   90.00
_cell.angle_gamma   90.00
#
_symmetry.space_group_name_H-M   'P 1'
#
loop_
_entity.id
_entity.type
_entity.pdbx_description
1 polymer ?
#
loop_
_entity_poly.entity_id
_entity_poly.type
_entity_poly.pdbx_seq_one_letter_code
_entity_poly.pdbx_strand_id
1 'polypeptide(L)'
;NRDRMVEMREKCSNTPEDSVMERTRQLCEEKQRTEELLHRMLPKTVARKLTQGIGVEPETFEQCTIYFSDIVGFTSMCSESTPLQVVNFLNELYSKFDEIIQGFDVYKVETIGDAYMVVSGLPERTPAHAGNIASLAIELLAAVNNFRISHRPNDTLQLRIGMHTGPVVAGVVGLAMPR
;
A
#
# COMPACT_ATOMS: atom_id res chain seq x y z
N ASN A 1 -43.15 0.66 42.16
CA ASN A 1 -43.22 -0.71 41.60
C ASN A 1 -42.95 -0.76 40.08
N ARG A 2 -43.24 0.27 39.34
CA ARG A 2 -43.03 0.33 37.88
C ARG A 2 -41.56 0.58 37.49
N ASP A 3 -40.87 1.43 38.23
CA ASP A 3 -39.45 1.75 38.00
C ASP A 3 -38.52 0.57 38.31
N ARG A 4 -38.86 -0.21 39.33
CA ARG A 4 -38.12 -1.43 39.67
C ARG A 4 -38.30 -2.58 38.66
N MET A 5 -39.44 -2.58 37.92
CA MET A 5 -39.67 -3.52 36.82
C MET A 5 -38.93 -3.10 35.54
N VAL A 6 -38.76 -1.80 35.30
CA VAL A 6 -37.98 -1.27 34.18
C VAL A 6 -36.51 -1.54 34.40
N GLU A 7 -35.97 -1.28 35.61
CA GLU A 7 -34.58 -1.62 35.98
C GLU A 7 -34.29 -3.13 35.94
N MET A 8 -35.24 -3.97 36.31
CA MET A 8 -35.08 -5.43 36.14
C MET A 8 -35.13 -5.87 34.67
N ARG A 9 -35.90 -5.19 33.80
CA ARG A 9 -35.92 -5.47 32.36
C ARG A 9 -34.63 -5.05 31.66
N GLU A 10 -34.04 -3.94 32.06
CA GLU A 10 -32.73 -3.51 31.53
C GLU A 10 -31.59 -4.41 32.01
N LYS A 11 -31.66 -4.94 33.24
CA LYS A 11 -30.68 -5.92 33.75
C LYS A 11 -30.83 -7.33 33.18
N CYS A 12 -32.00 -7.72 32.68
CA CYS A 12 -32.24 -9.01 32.04
C CYS A 12 -31.92 -9.04 30.53
N SER A 13 -31.55 -7.89 29.95
CA SER A 13 -31.24 -7.82 28.50
C SER A 13 -29.81 -8.19 28.14
N ASN A 14 -28.96 -8.50 29.09
CA ASN A 14 -27.61 -9.00 28.83
C ASN A 14 -27.51 -10.44 29.27
N THR A 15 -28.07 -11.35 28.46
CA THR A 15 -27.77 -12.77 28.63
C THR A 15 -26.30 -13.03 28.33
N PRO A 16 -25.66 -14.03 28.94
CA PRO A 16 -24.29 -14.43 28.59
C PRO A 16 -24.15 -14.70 27.08
N GLU A 17 -25.20 -15.13 26.41
CA GLU A 17 -25.26 -15.40 24.98
C GLU A 17 -25.18 -14.10 24.16
N ASP A 18 -25.89 -13.02 24.55
CA ASP A 18 -25.80 -11.71 23.89
C ASP A 18 -24.38 -11.12 24.02
N SER A 19 -23.77 -11.28 25.20
CA SER A 19 -22.39 -10.83 25.45
C SER A 19 -21.38 -11.61 24.59
N VAL A 20 -21.56 -12.93 24.45
CA VAL A 20 -20.70 -13.77 23.60
C VAL A 20 -20.88 -13.40 22.13
N MET A 21 -22.12 -13.19 21.69
CA MET A 21 -22.41 -12.82 20.31
C MET A 21 -21.82 -11.45 19.95
N GLU A 22 -21.94 -10.46 20.83
CA GLU A 22 -21.34 -9.13 20.65
C GLU A 22 -19.82 -9.19 20.61
N ARG A 23 -19.17 -9.93 21.51
CA ARG A 23 -17.71 -10.13 21.51
C ARG A 23 -17.23 -10.84 20.25
N THR A 24 -17.98 -11.84 19.78
CA THR A 24 -17.66 -12.57 18.56
C THR A 24 -17.76 -11.64 17.35
N ARG A 25 -18.78 -10.77 17.28
CA ARG A 25 -18.92 -9.76 16.24
C ARG A 25 -17.73 -8.79 16.24
N GLN A 26 -17.38 -8.24 17.41
CA GLN A 26 -16.25 -7.33 17.57
C GLN A 26 -14.93 -7.98 17.12
N LEU A 27 -14.72 -9.24 17.52
CA LEU A 27 -13.53 -9.99 17.13
C LEU A 27 -13.44 -10.20 15.61
N CYS A 28 -14.57 -10.49 14.96
CA CYS A 28 -14.65 -10.61 13.50
C CYS A 28 -14.33 -9.28 12.81
N GLU A 29 -14.87 -8.18 13.31
CA GLU A 29 -14.60 -6.85 12.77
C GLU A 29 -13.13 -6.44 12.92
N GLU A 30 -12.54 -6.68 14.09
CA GLU A 30 -11.11 -6.41 14.34
C GLU A 30 -10.21 -7.29 13.46
N LYS A 31 -10.55 -8.57 13.32
CA LYS A 31 -9.84 -9.49 12.43
C LYS A 31 -9.89 -9.00 10.99
N GLN A 32 -11.05 -8.62 10.49
CA GLN A 32 -11.22 -8.12 9.13
C GLN A 32 -10.40 -6.85 8.90
N ARG A 33 -10.43 -5.89 9.83
CA ARG A 33 -9.61 -4.67 9.75
C ARG A 33 -8.11 -5.00 9.72
N THR A 34 -7.68 -5.95 10.55
CA THR A 34 -6.28 -6.39 10.59
C THR A 34 -5.87 -7.05 9.26
N GLU A 35 -6.72 -7.90 8.69
CA GLU A 35 -6.49 -8.52 7.38
C GLU A 35 -6.44 -7.47 6.25
N GLU A 36 -7.32 -6.48 6.27
CA GLU A 36 -7.31 -5.38 5.29
C GLU A 36 -6.01 -4.55 5.37
N LEU A 37 -5.55 -4.22 6.58
CA LEU A 37 -4.28 -3.52 6.78
C LEU A 37 -3.09 -4.35 6.27
N LEU A 38 -3.08 -5.65 6.58
CA LEU A 38 -2.03 -6.55 6.12
C LEU A 38 -2.00 -6.68 4.59
N HIS A 39 -3.17 -6.71 3.95
CA HIS A 39 -3.29 -6.76 2.49
C HIS A 39 -2.87 -5.46 1.78
N ARG A 40 -2.82 -4.34 2.50
CA ARG A 40 -2.24 -3.09 1.96
C ARG A 40 -0.71 -3.11 1.95
N MET A 41 -0.09 -3.91 2.81
CA MET A 41 1.37 -3.99 2.97
C MET A 41 1.98 -5.16 2.22
N LEU A 42 1.24 -6.25 2.05
CA LEU A 42 1.73 -7.50 1.47
C LEU A 42 0.73 -8.08 0.45
N PRO A 43 1.21 -8.78 -0.59
CA PRO A 43 0.33 -9.52 -1.50
C PRO A 43 -0.57 -10.48 -0.72
N LYS A 44 -1.82 -10.65 -1.17
CA LYS A 44 -2.83 -11.48 -0.47
C LYS A 44 -2.36 -12.92 -0.22
N THR A 45 -1.62 -13.50 -1.16
CA THR A 45 -1.05 -14.85 -1.05
C THR A 45 0.00 -14.95 0.05
N VAL A 46 0.88 -13.94 0.15
CA VAL A 46 1.92 -13.82 1.17
C VAL A 46 1.30 -13.57 2.54
N ALA A 47 0.39 -12.60 2.64
CA ALA A 47 -0.30 -12.26 3.87
C ALA A 47 -1.01 -13.48 4.48
N ARG A 48 -1.70 -14.27 3.65
CA ARG A 48 -2.39 -15.51 4.09
C ARG A 48 -1.41 -16.54 4.66
N LYS A 49 -0.27 -16.75 4.04
CA LYS A 49 0.76 -17.68 4.55
C LYS A 49 1.29 -17.23 5.91
N LEU A 50 1.61 -15.94 6.03
CA LEU A 50 2.13 -15.38 7.28
C LEU A 50 1.11 -15.43 8.42
N THR A 51 -0.17 -15.16 8.16
CA THR A 51 -1.22 -15.26 9.19
C THR A 51 -1.45 -16.70 9.66
N GLN A 52 -1.10 -17.70 8.85
CA GLN A 52 -1.12 -19.12 9.22
C GLN A 52 0.18 -19.55 9.92
N GLY A 53 1.14 -18.67 10.14
CA GLY A 53 2.44 -19.00 10.72
C GLY A 53 3.36 -19.76 9.75
N ILE A 54 3.04 -19.77 8.46
CA ILE A 54 3.82 -20.44 7.42
C ILE A 54 4.85 -19.44 6.89
N GLY A 55 6.13 -19.82 6.93
CA GLY A 55 7.20 -19.03 6.33
C GLY A 55 7.02 -18.89 4.82
N VAL A 56 7.39 -17.74 4.28
CA VAL A 56 7.38 -17.49 2.83
C VAL A 56 8.80 -17.63 2.32
N GLU A 57 9.05 -18.73 1.61
CA GLU A 57 10.33 -18.95 0.96
C GLU A 57 10.51 -18.02 -0.23
N PRO A 58 11.72 -17.52 -0.50
CA PRO A 58 12.02 -16.78 -1.71
C PRO A 58 11.72 -17.58 -2.96
N GLU A 59 11.04 -16.95 -3.92
CA GLU A 59 10.67 -17.57 -5.19
C GLU A 59 11.36 -16.84 -6.36
N THR A 60 11.81 -17.59 -7.35
CA THR A 60 12.40 -17.05 -8.58
C THR A 60 11.30 -16.80 -9.61
N PHE A 61 11.29 -15.60 -10.15
CA PHE A 61 10.45 -15.18 -11.25
C PHE A 61 11.34 -14.93 -12.48
N GLU A 62 11.17 -15.75 -13.52
CA GLU A 62 12.02 -15.71 -14.72
C GLU A 62 11.80 -14.43 -15.54
N GLN A 63 10.57 -13.92 -15.54
CA GLN A 63 10.20 -12.73 -16.30
C GLN A 63 9.27 -11.85 -15.48
N CYS A 64 9.76 -10.71 -15.10
CA CYS A 64 8.99 -9.62 -14.55
C CYS A 64 9.57 -8.29 -15.02
N THR A 65 8.80 -7.22 -14.92
CA THR A 65 9.28 -5.86 -15.24
C THR A 65 9.21 -5.01 -14.00
N ILE A 66 10.36 -4.42 -13.66
CA ILE A 66 10.50 -3.48 -12.55
C ILE A 66 10.49 -2.06 -13.11
N TYR A 67 9.79 -1.19 -12.41
CA TYR A 67 9.75 0.25 -12.59
C TYR A 67 10.41 0.93 -11.40
N PHE A 68 11.29 1.87 -11.68
CA PHE A 68 11.82 2.81 -10.71
C PHE A 68 11.59 4.24 -11.20
N SER A 69 11.20 5.11 -10.30
CA SER A 69 11.25 6.54 -10.55
C SER A 69 11.78 7.30 -9.36
N ASP A 70 12.38 8.46 -9.63
CA ASP A 70 12.75 9.44 -8.64
C ASP A 70 12.42 10.87 -9.11
N ILE A 71 12.46 11.83 -8.21
CA ILE A 71 12.13 13.22 -8.48
C ILE A 71 13.40 13.98 -8.87
N VAL A 72 13.37 14.63 -10.04
CA VAL A 72 14.50 15.45 -10.48
C VAL A 72 14.66 16.67 -9.57
N GLY A 73 15.86 16.82 -9.00
CA GLY A 73 16.17 17.94 -8.12
C GLY A 73 15.56 17.89 -6.72
N PHE A 74 15.08 16.72 -6.27
CA PHE A 74 14.46 16.54 -4.94
C PHE A 74 15.32 17.06 -3.80
N THR A 75 16.61 16.74 -3.76
CA THR A 75 17.53 17.21 -2.72
C THR A 75 17.60 18.74 -2.66
N SER A 76 17.65 19.41 -3.81
CA SER A 76 17.65 20.89 -3.87
C SER A 76 16.33 21.46 -3.38
N MET A 77 15.21 20.88 -3.80
CA MET A 77 13.88 21.28 -3.32
C MET A 77 13.75 21.12 -1.80
N CYS A 78 14.26 20.02 -1.23
CA CYS A 78 14.25 19.78 0.20
C CYS A 78 15.07 20.80 0.98
N SER A 79 16.23 21.25 0.44
CA SER A 79 17.07 22.24 1.12
C SER A 79 16.42 23.63 1.23
N GLU A 80 15.45 23.92 0.37
CA GLU A 80 14.71 25.17 0.31
C GLU A 80 13.28 25.06 0.90
N SER A 81 12.94 23.92 1.45
CA SER A 81 11.60 23.62 1.99
C SER A 81 11.67 23.25 3.47
N THR A 82 10.59 23.49 4.21
CA THR A 82 10.49 22.98 5.59
C THR A 82 10.23 21.47 5.58
N PRO A 83 10.62 20.72 6.62
CA PRO A 83 10.37 19.28 6.70
C PRO A 83 8.88 18.91 6.52
N LEU A 84 7.98 19.71 7.09
CA LEU A 84 6.54 19.50 6.96
C LEU A 84 6.05 19.68 5.51
N GLN A 85 6.59 20.66 4.80
CA GLN A 85 6.26 20.88 3.38
C GLN A 85 6.72 19.71 2.51
N VAL A 86 7.90 19.15 2.77
CA VAL A 86 8.41 17.98 2.06
C VAL A 86 7.53 16.76 2.30
N VAL A 87 7.15 16.50 3.56
CA VAL A 87 6.27 15.37 3.90
C VAL A 87 4.89 15.52 3.24
N ASN A 88 4.28 16.70 3.30
CA ASN A 88 2.98 16.94 2.68
C ASN A 88 3.06 16.75 1.17
N PHE A 89 4.09 17.28 0.52
CA PHE A 89 4.32 17.13 -0.91
C PHE A 89 4.44 15.66 -1.33
N LEU A 90 5.28 14.88 -0.63
CA LEU A 90 5.44 13.45 -0.92
C LEU A 90 4.14 12.67 -0.69
N ASN A 91 3.40 13.02 0.36
CA ASN A 91 2.12 12.38 0.65
C ASN A 91 1.08 12.66 -0.44
N GLU A 92 0.97 13.91 -0.90
CA GLU A 92 0.08 14.30 -2.02
C GLU A 92 0.46 13.56 -3.31
N LEU A 93 1.76 13.54 -3.65
CA LEU A 93 2.28 12.90 -4.85
C LEU A 93 2.04 11.38 -4.83
N TYR A 94 2.41 10.71 -3.73
CA TYR A 94 2.27 9.27 -3.63
C TYR A 94 0.83 8.81 -3.50
N SER A 95 -0.04 9.61 -2.88
CA SER A 95 -1.48 9.32 -2.88
C SER A 95 -2.03 9.32 -4.31
N LYS A 96 -1.56 10.26 -5.15
CA LYS A 96 -1.95 10.32 -6.56
C LYS A 96 -1.41 9.12 -7.36
N PHE A 97 -0.16 8.71 -7.09
CA PHE A 97 0.43 7.53 -7.73
C PHE A 97 -0.29 6.25 -7.31
N ASP A 98 -0.64 6.12 -6.04
CA ASP A 98 -1.35 4.97 -5.49
C ASP A 98 -2.78 4.85 -6.07
N GLU A 99 -3.45 5.97 -6.39
CA GLU A 99 -4.72 5.97 -7.14
C GLU A 99 -4.54 5.39 -8.57
N ILE A 100 -3.50 5.84 -9.27
CA ILE A 100 -3.22 5.41 -10.65
C ILE A 100 -2.87 3.92 -10.70
N ILE A 101 -2.04 3.45 -9.77
CA ILE A 101 -1.61 2.05 -9.69
C ILE A 101 -2.79 1.08 -9.60
N GLN A 102 -3.89 1.46 -8.95
CA GLN A 102 -5.08 0.60 -8.81
C GLN A 102 -5.71 0.19 -10.15
N GLY A 103 -5.43 0.92 -11.22
CA GLY A 103 -5.89 0.60 -12.58
C GLY A 103 -5.04 -0.41 -13.33
N PHE A 104 -3.93 -0.87 -12.76
CA PHE A 104 -2.95 -1.72 -13.43
C PHE A 104 -2.69 -3.01 -12.65
N ASP A 105 -2.33 -4.07 -13.38
CA ASP A 105 -1.87 -5.33 -12.80
C ASP A 105 -0.38 -5.23 -12.41
N VAL A 106 -0.15 -4.51 -11.33
CA VAL A 106 1.17 -4.22 -10.79
C VAL A 106 1.17 -4.30 -9.26
N TYR A 107 2.33 -4.51 -8.69
CA TYR A 107 2.54 -4.51 -7.25
C TYR A 107 3.52 -3.41 -6.85
N LYS A 108 3.10 -2.54 -5.93
CA LYS A 108 3.95 -1.53 -5.30
C LYS A 108 4.86 -2.22 -4.30
N VAL A 109 6.17 -2.17 -4.52
CA VAL A 109 7.16 -2.81 -3.65
C VAL A 109 7.43 -1.93 -2.43
N GLU A 110 7.99 -0.75 -2.66
CA GLU A 110 8.30 0.20 -1.60
C GLU A 110 8.52 1.62 -2.14
N THR A 111 8.56 2.58 -1.22
CA THR A 111 9.04 3.94 -1.48
C THR A 111 10.22 4.23 -0.58
N ILE A 112 11.35 4.69 -1.14
CA ILE A 112 12.56 5.03 -0.40
C ILE A 112 12.87 6.49 -0.67
N GLY A 113 12.58 7.37 0.30
CA GLY A 113 12.69 8.81 0.09
C GLY A 113 11.75 9.27 -1.03
N ASP A 114 12.30 9.76 -2.13
CA ASP A 114 11.60 10.16 -3.36
C ASP A 114 11.55 9.07 -4.43
N ALA A 115 12.17 7.92 -4.18
CA ALA A 115 12.13 6.79 -5.09
C ALA A 115 10.85 5.98 -4.93
N TYR A 116 10.24 5.60 -6.06
CA TYR A 116 9.01 4.84 -6.14
C TYR A 116 9.26 3.57 -6.96
N MET A 117 9.06 2.41 -6.34
CA MET A 117 9.34 1.11 -6.96
C MET A 117 8.06 0.29 -7.14
N VAL A 118 7.83 -0.14 -8.37
CA VAL A 118 6.68 -0.97 -8.77
C VAL A 118 7.15 -2.12 -9.65
N VAL A 119 6.45 -3.24 -9.58
CA VAL A 119 6.74 -4.42 -10.39
C VAL A 119 5.47 -5.02 -10.97
N SER A 120 5.57 -5.62 -12.15
CA SER A 120 4.54 -6.46 -12.77
C SER A 120 5.12 -7.81 -13.14
N GLY A 121 4.29 -8.87 -13.06
CA GLY A 121 4.70 -10.26 -13.26
C GLY A 121 5.02 -11.00 -11.98
N LEU A 122 4.81 -10.37 -10.81
CA LEU A 122 4.85 -10.99 -9.49
C LEU A 122 3.84 -10.30 -8.54
N PRO A 123 3.31 -10.97 -7.50
CA PRO A 123 3.46 -12.41 -7.24
C PRO A 123 2.72 -13.30 -8.24
N GLU A 124 1.83 -12.73 -9.04
CA GLU A 124 1.11 -13.43 -10.09
C GLU A 124 1.81 -13.21 -11.42
N ARG A 125 2.13 -14.33 -12.10
CA ARG A 125 2.82 -14.27 -13.38
C ARG A 125 1.86 -13.81 -14.48
N THR A 126 2.24 -12.78 -15.22
CA THR A 126 1.48 -12.25 -16.35
C THR A 126 2.39 -12.03 -17.56
N PRO A 127 2.01 -12.42 -18.76
CA PRO A 127 2.79 -12.12 -19.97
C PRO A 127 2.75 -10.64 -20.35
N ALA A 128 1.79 -9.88 -19.81
CA ALA A 128 1.61 -8.46 -20.10
C ALA A 128 2.46 -7.54 -19.19
N HIS A 129 3.36 -8.09 -18.36
CA HIS A 129 4.12 -7.33 -17.35
C HIS A 129 4.82 -6.09 -17.91
N ALA A 130 5.45 -6.19 -19.09
CA ALA A 130 6.15 -5.05 -19.70
C ALA A 130 5.16 -3.97 -20.19
N GLY A 131 4.04 -4.38 -20.77
CA GLY A 131 2.98 -3.48 -21.21
C GLY A 131 2.32 -2.74 -20.05
N ASN A 132 2.02 -3.45 -18.96
CA ASN A 132 1.45 -2.87 -17.74
C ASN A 132 2.37 -1.79 -17.16
N ILE A 133 3.66 -2.07 -17.05
CA ILE A 133 4.64 -1.10 -16.52
C ILE A 133 4.82 0.10 -17.46
N ALA A 134 4.88 -0.14 -18.78
CA ALA A 134 5.01 0.95 -19.76
C ALA A 134 3.79 1.89 -19.74
N SER A 135 2.58 1.31 -19.70
CA SER A 135 1.34 2.09 -19.61
C SER A 135 1.26 2.87 -18.31
N LEU A 136 1.60 2.24 -17.18
CA LEU A 136 1.69 2.92 -15.88
C LEU A 136 2.67 4.08 -15.93
N ALA A 137 3.85 3.90 -16.50
CA ALA A 137 4.86 4.96 -16.60
C ALA A 137 4.35 6.19 -17.37
N ILE A 138 3.62 5.99 -18.45
CA ILE A 138 3.00 7.06 -19.25
C ILE A 138 1.94 7.81 -18.43
N GLU A 139 1.08 7.09 -17.70
CA GLU A 139 0.05 7.72 -16.87
C GLU A 139 0.64 8.48 -15.70
N LEU A 140 1.69 7.96 -15.05
CA LEU A 140 2.39 8.67 -13.99
C LEU A 140 3.06 9.96 -14.51
N LEU A 141 3.67 9.93 -15.69
CA LEU A 141 4.21 11.14 -16.33
C LEU A 141 3.11 12.16 -16.65
N ALA A 142 1.98 11.72 -17.16
CA ALA A 142 0.84 12.60 -17.44
C ALA A 142 0.30 13.24 -16.15
N ALA A 143 0.23 12.46 -15.05
CA ALA A 143 -0.19 12.97 -13.76
C ALA A 143 0.79 14.01 -13.19
N VAL A 144 2.08 13.77 -13.32
CA VAL A 144 3.14 14.69 -12.85
C VAL A 144 3.13 16.00 -13.62
N ASN A 145 2.89 15.98 -14.92
CA ASN A 145 2.80 17.22 -15.73
C ASN A 145 1.67 18.16 -15.25
N ASN A 146 0.62 17.60 -14.66
CA ASN A 146 -0.51 18.32 -14.11
C ASN A 146 -0.40 18.58 -12.60
N PHE A 147 0.63 18.02 -11.96
CA PHE A 147 0.82 18.13 -10.51
C PHE A 147 1.37 19.51 -10.15
N ARG A 148 0.78 20.13 -9.12
CA ARG A 148 1.23 21.41 -8.58
C ARG A 148 1.76 21.22 -7.18
N ILE A 149 3.00 21.66 -6.95
CA ILE A 149 3.62 21.64 -5.63
C ILE A 149 2.97 22.73 -4.78
N SER A 150 2.25 22.38 -3.73
CA SER A 150 1.41 23.30 -2.95
C SER A 150 2.18 24.52 -2.42
N HIS A 151 3.43 24.34 -1.96
CA HIS A 151 4.28 25.40 -1.42
C HIS A 151 5.22 26.05 -2.47
N ARG A 152 5.24 25.53 -3.73
CA ARG A 152 6.07 26.02 -4.86
C ARG A 152 5.26 25.97 -6.17
N PRO A 153 4.21 26.78 -6.30
CA PRO A 153 3.25 26.65 -7.41
C PRO A 153 3.83 26.97 -8.79
N ASN A 154 4.98 27.63 -8.84
CA ASN A 154 5.68 27.98 -10.08
C ASN A 154 6.68 26.90 -10.53
N ASP A 155 7.01 25.95 -9.66
CA ASP A 155 7.95 24.90 -9.99
C ASP A 155 7.22 23.74 -10.69
N THR A 156 7.87 23.21 -11.72
CA THR A 156 7.39 22.03 -12.45
C THR A 156 8.05 20.79 -11.90
N LEU A 157 7.23 19.78 -11.58
CA LEU A 157 7.74 18.50 -11.16
C LEU A 157 8.19 17.67 -12.37
N GLN A 158 9.34 17.03 -12.25
CA GLN A 158 9.88 16.13 -13.27
C GLN A 158 10.29 14.81 -12.63
N LEU A 159 10.01 13.69 -13.32
CA LEU A 159 10.43 12.36 -12.92
C LEU A 159 11.54 11.84 -13.82
N ARG A 160 12.50 11.15 -13.23
CA ARG A 160 13.34 10.18 -13.93
C ARG A 160 12.71 8.81 -13.78
N ILE A 161 12.55 8.10 -14.88
CA ILE A 161 11.94 6.75 -14.88
C ILE A 161 12.90 5.79 -15.54
N GLY A 162 13.09 4.64 -14.88
CA GLY A 162 13.80 3.49 -15.43
C GLY A 162 12.94 2.24 -15.36
N MET A 163 12.96 1.44 -16.41
CA MET A 163 12.25 0.17 -16.48
C MET A 163 13.20 -0.92 -16.97
N HIS A 164 13.11 -2.10 -16.36
CA HIS A 164 13.91 -3.25 -16.78
C HIS A 164 13.10 -4.54 -16.67
N THR A 165 13.26 -5.41 -17.66
CA THR A 165 12.67 -6.76 -17.66
C THR A 165 13.76 -7.80 -17.47
N GLY A 166 13.56 -8.74 -16.55
CA GLY A 166 14.52 -9.81 -16.31
C GLY A 166 14.10 -10.74 -15.17
N PRO A 167 14.92 -11.75 -14.87
CA PRO A 167 14.66 -12.63 -13.74
C PRO A 167 14.92 -11.92 -12.41
N VAL A 168 14.08 -12.23 -11.41
CA VAL A 168 14.23 -11.72 -10.03
C VAL A 168 13.94 -12.81 -9.03
N VAL A 169 14.44 -12.63 -7.81
CA VAL A 169 14.03 -13.39 -6.64
C VAL A 169 13.22 -12.47 -5.74
N ALA A 170 12.02 -12.89 -5.41
CA ALA A 170 11.15 -12.17 -4.49
C ALA A 170 10.81 -13.05 -3.29
N GLY A 171 10.76 -12.46 -2.11
CA GLY A 171 10.45 -13.16 -0.87
C GLY A 171 10.30 -12.19 0.29
N VAL A 172 9.94 -12.72 1.44
CA VAL A 172 9.86 -11.94 2.68
C VAL A 172 11.19 -12.05 3.41
N VAL A 173 11.86 -10.93 3.60
CA VAL A 173 13.15 -10.85 4.27
C VAL A 173 12.97 -10.25 5.65
N GLY A 174 13.51 -10.94 6.67
CA GLY A 174 13.44 -10.50 8.07
C GLY A 174 12.26 -11.09 8.84
N LEU A 175 12.50 -11.35 10.13
CA LEU A 175 11.49 -11.91 11.04
C LEU A 175 10.78 -10.82 11.84
N ALA A 176 11.48 -9.76 12.23
CA ALA A 176 10.94 -8.69 13.07
C ALA A 176 10.30 -7.54 12.28
N MET A 177 10.83 -7.26 11.08
CA MET A 177 10.31 -6.29 10.12
C MET A 177 10.39 -6.90 8.71
N PRO A 178 9.41 -7.71 8.29
CA PRO A 178 9.40 -8.31 6.95
C PRO A 178 9.32 -7.22 5.88
N ARG A 179 10.21 -7.31 4.91
CA ARG A 179 10.28 -6.47 3.71
C ARG A 179 10.22 -7.32 2.45
#